data_4aa4dd6160e0e83fbe5cece42a098802
#
_entry.id   4aa4dd6160e0e83fbe5cece42a098802
#
_cell.length_a   1.000
_cell.length_b   1.000
_cell.length_c   1.000
_cell.angle_alpha   90.00
_cell.angle_beta   90.00
_cell.angle_gamma   90.00
#
_symmetry.space_group_name_H-M   'P 1'
#
loop_
_entity.id
_entity.type
_entity.pdbx_description
1 polymer ?
#
loop_
_entity_poly.entity_id
_entity_poly.type
_entity_poly.pdbx_seq_one_letter_code
_entity_poly.pdbx_strand_id
1 'polypeptide(L)'
;MSKLDELIRELCPDGVQVFRLEAIAHYAKIRIDCKTINEDNYVGVENLLQNKAGKTKATSVPTTGMVIAYQKNDILIGNIRPYLRKVWLADCEGGTNGDVLTVQIEDTEKVLPQFLYYVLSSEKFFLYDIQNSKGAKMPRGSKDAVMKFEVPLPPPEVQREIVRMLDSYTESVVELQRQLTAELTARQKQYEFYRDKLLTFDVLRGGDN
;
A
#
# COMPACT_ATOMS: atom_id res chain seq x y z
N MET A 1 -1.95 -15.87 26.15
CA MET A 1 -2.80 -14.75 25.70
C MET A 1 -1.87 -13.74 25.06
N SER A 2 -2.20 -13.18 23.90
CA SER A 2 -1.33 -12.18 23.30
C SER A 2 -1.50 -10.83 24.00
N LYS A 3 -0.49 -9.96 23.92
CA LYS A 3 -0.57 -8.58 24.44
C LYS A 3 -1.76 -7.82 23.84
N LEU A 4 -2.08 -8.07 22.57
CA LEU A 4 -3.25 -7.48 21.91
C LEU A 4 -4.56 -7.93 22.57
N ASP A 5 -4.71 -9.21 22.93
CA ASP A 5 -5.91 -9.73 23.59
C ASP A 5 -6.11 -9.09 24.98
N GLU A 6 -5.02 -8.83 25.69
CA GLU A 6 -5.04 -8.16 27.00
C GLU A 6 -5.50 -6.71 26.85
N LEU A 7 -4.90 -5.96 25.91
CA LEU A 7 -5.27 -4.57 25.65
C LEU A 7 -6.74 -4.43 25.18
N ILE A 8 -7.22 -5.31 24.29
CA ILE A 8 -8.61 -5.28 23.84
C ILE A 8 -9.57 -5.53 25.01
N ARG A 9 -9.26 -6.50 25.88
CA ARG A 9 -10.11 -6.82 27.05
C ARG A 9 -10.15 -5.66 28.04
N GLU A 10 -9.04 -4.97 28.25
CA GLU A 10 -8.92 -3.89 29.21
C GLU A 10 -9.54 -2.59 28.68
N LEU A 11 -9.22 -2.22 27.43
CA LEU A 11 -9.56 -0.91 26.88
C LEU A 11 -10.82 -0.91 25.99
N CYS A 12 -11.32 -2.10 25.63
CA CYS A 12 -12.52 -2.24 24.79
C CYS A 12 -13.51 -3.27 25.40
N PRO A 13 -13.90 -3.17 26.71
CA PRO A 13 -14.77 -4.16 27.33
C PRO A 13 -16.15 -4.27 26.66
N ASP A 14 -16.65 -3.16 26.12
CA ASP A 14 -17.94 -3.06 25.41
C ASP A 14 -17.79 -3.21 23.89
N GLY A 15 -16.61 -3.64 23.40
CA GLY A 15 -16.27 -3.76 21.99
C GLY A 15 -15.63 -2.50 21.41
N VAL A 16 -15.27 -2.58 20.11
CA VAL A 16 -14.62 -1.48 19.39
C VAL A 16 -15.69 -0.61 18.72
N GLN A 17 -15.62 0.70 18.94
CA GLN A 17 -16.49 1.65 18.26
C GLN A 17 -16.20 1.71 16.76
N VAL A 18 -17.24 1.90 15.96
CA VAL A 18 -17.16 1.99 14.50
C VAL A 18 -17.55 3.38 14.06
N PHE A 19 -16.72 4.01 13.26
CA PHE A 19 -16.94 5.34 12.70
C PHE A 19 -16.96 5.28 11.18
N ARG A 20 -17.72 6.16 10.54
CA ARG A 20 -17.55 6.40 9.12
C ARG A 20 -16.24 7.13 8.88
N LEU A 21 -15.57 6.86 7.77
CA LEU A 21 -14.31 7.52 7.44
C LEU A 21 -14.44 9.05 7.44
N GLU A 22 -15.57 9.60 6.98
CA GLU A 22 -15.88 11.03 6.98
C GLU A 22 -15.90 11.69 8.38
N ALA A 23 -16.03 10.90 9.45
CA ALA A 23 -16.01 11.39 10.83
C ALA A 23 -14.61 11.52 11.41
N ILE A 24 -13.60 10.93 10.76
CA ILE A 24 -12.22 10.86 11.27
C ILE A 24 -11.17 11.35 10.26
N ALA A 25 -11.59 11.54 8.99
CA ALA A 25 -10.70 11.95 7.92
C ALA A 25 -11.48 12.71 6.82
N HIS A 26 -10.74 13.40 5.99
CA HIS A 26 -11.29 14.12 4.84
C HIS A 26 -10.37 14.00 3.62
N TYR A 27 -10.85 14.40 2.46
CA TYR A 27 -9.97 14.50 1.28
C TYR A 27 -9.17 15.80 1.30
N ALA A 28 -7.90 15.71 0.90
CA ALA A 28 -7.04 16.88 0.72
C ALA A 28 -7.66 17.91 -0.22
N LYS A 29 -7.66 19.17 0.18
CA LYS A 29 -8.25 20.31 -0.56
C LYS A 29 -7.20 21.29 -1.05
N ILE A 30 -6.03 21.31 -0.40
CA ILE A 30 -4.96 22.25 -0.72
C ILE A 30 -4.37 21.90 -2.08
N ARG A 31 -4.12 22.92 -2.86
CA ARG A 31 -3.46 22.79 -4.17
C ARG A 31 -2.16 23.56 -4.18
N ILE A 32 -1.14 22.99 -4.82
CA ILE A 32 0.18 23.59 -5.01
C ILE A 32 0.50 23.72 -6.50
N ASP A 33 1.37 24.68 -6.85
CA ASP A 33 1.85 24.84 -8.21
C ASP A 33 2.69 23.61 -8.60
N CYS A 34 2.45 23.09 -9.80
CA CYS A 34 3.19 21.94 -10.33
C CYS A 34 4.71 22.20 -10.44
N LYS A 35 5.16 23.47 -10.40
CA LYS A 35 6.58 23.80 -10.36
C LYS A 35 7.29 23.35 -9.08
N THR A 36 6.54 23.05 -8.01
CA THR A 36 7.09 22.58 -6.72
C THR A 36 7.25 21.07 -6.67
N ILE A 37 6.80 20.35 -7.70
CA ILE A 37 6.85 18.89 -7.76
C ILE A 37 7.85 18.40 -8.81
N ASN A 38 8.31 17.18 -8.62
CA ASN A 38 9.25 16.48 -9.51
C ASN A 38 8.88 14.99 -9.61
N GLU A 39 9.72 14.19 -10.26
CA GLU A 39 9.50 12.76 -10.45
C GLU A 39 9.46 11.94 -9.15
N ASP A 40 10.08 12.43 -8.07
CA ASP A 40 10.15 11.75 -6.78
C ASP A 40 8.92 12.00 -5.91
N ASN A 41 8.32 13.20 -6.02
CA ASN A 41 7.22 13.64 -5.17
C ASN A 41 5.89 13.88 -5.90
N TYR A 42 5.80 13.62 -7.21
CA TYR A 42 4.51 13.54 -7.89
C TYR A 42 3.99 12.11 -7.90
N VAL A 43 2.70 11.94 -7.57
CA VAL A 43 2.05 10.63 -7.55
C VAL A 43 0.78 10.66 -8.40
N GLY A 44 0.87 10.12 -9.61
CA GLY A 44 -0.30 9.77 -10.42
C GLY A 44 -0.78 8.35 -10.11
N VAL A 45 -1.98 8.00 -10.57
CA VAL A 45 -2.51 6.64 -10.37
C VAL A 45 -1.64 5.56 -11.04
N GLU A 46 -0.91 5.92 -12.10
CA GLU A 46 0.04 5.07 -12.81
C GLU A 46 1.28 4.74 -11.97
N ASN A 47 1.68 5.67 -11.11
CA ASN A 47 2.87 5.52 -10.26
C ASN A 47 2.59 4.70 -8.99
N LEU A 48 1.33 4.61 -8.57
CA LEU A 48 0.93 3.70 -7.51
C LEU A 48 0.99 2.25 -8.00
N LEU A 49 1.73 1.41 -7.31
CA LEU A 49 1.88 0.01 -7.64
C LEU A 49 0.65 -0.80 -7.23
N GLN A 50 0.39 -1.87 -7.99
CA GLN A 50 -0.71 -2.79 -7.71
C GLN A 50 -0.44 -3.59 -6.42
N ASN A 51 -1.52 -4.12 -5.85
CA ASN A 51 -1.46 -4.99 -4.68
C ASN A 51 -0.72 -4.36 -3.48
N LYS A 52 -0.91 -3.05 -3.27
CA LYS A 52 -0.35 -2.32 -2.12
C LYS A 52 1.19 -2.29 -2.08
N ALA A 53 1.84 -2.41 -3.23
CA ALA A 53 3.30 -2.50 -3.31
C ALA A 53 4.01 -1.13 -3.25
N GLY A 54 3.30 -0.06 -2.86
CA GLY A 54 3.87 1.28 -2.74
C GLY A 54 3.80 2.11 -4.02
N LYS A 55 4.82 2.90 -4.30
CA LYS A 55 4.91 3.75 -5.49
C LYS A 55 6.25 3.61 -6.21
N THR A 56 6.27 4.04 -7.47
CA THR A 56 7.49 4.29 -8.26
C THR A 56 7.66 5.78 -8.51
N LYS A 57 8.83 6.18 -8.99
CA LYS A 57 9.05 7.52 -9.54
C LYS A 57 8.10 7.79 -10.68
N ALA A 58 7.65 9.03 -10.80
CA ALA A 58 6.77 9.44 -11.89
C ALA A 58 7.53 9.48 -13.22
N THR A 59 6.97 8.84 -14.24
CA THR A 59 7.49 8.90 -15.62
C THR A 59 7.04 10.16 -16.35
N SER A 60 5.99 10.81 -15.85
CA SER A 60 5.46 12.07 -16.39
C SER A 60 4.96 12.94 -15.25
N VAL A 61 5.41 14.18 -15.21
CA VAL A 61 5.04 15.17 -14.20
C VAL A 61 4.37 16.35 -14.90
N PRO A 62 3.22 16.86 -14.39
CA PRO A 62 2.59 18.04 -14.98
C PRO A 62 3.55 19.25 -14.93
N THR A 63 3.66 19.96 -16.03
CA THR A 63 4.54 21.14 -16.15
C THR A 63 3.81 22.47 -15.95
N THR A 64 2.48 22.45 -15.96
CA THR A 64 1.63 23.65 -15.83
C THR A 64 0.38 23.32 -15.00
N GLY A 65 -0.10 24.28 -14.23
CA GLY A 65 -1.32 24.19 -13.45
C GLY A 65 -1.09 23.84 -11.97
N MET A 66 -2.17 23.45 -11.31
CA MET A 66 -2.19 23.15 -9.88
C MET A 66 -2.51 21.68 -9.65
N VAL A 67 -1.80 21.07 -8.73
CA VAL A 67 -2.00 19.68 -8.28
C VAL A 67 -2.51 19.67 -6.84
N ILE A 68 -3.13 18.56 -6.42
CA ILE A 68 -3.58 18.38 -5.04
C ILE A 68 -2.33 18.09 -4.19
N ALA A 69 -2.12 18.87 -3.13
CA ALA A 69 -1.04 18.63 -2.20
C ALA A 69 -1.33 17.42 -1.31
N TYR A 70 -0.30 16.62 -1.04
CA TYR A 70 -0.31 15.63 0.01
C TYR A 70 0.89 15.83 0.94
N GLN A 71 0.73 15.40 2.18
CA GLN A 71 1.76 15.47 3.21
C GLN A 71 2.21 14.08 3.64
N LYS A 72 3.33 14.01 4.35
CA LYS A 72 3.75 12.77 4.98
C LYS A 72 2.64 12.26 5.91
N ASN A 73 2.39 10.96 5.89
CA ASN A 73 1.33 10.24 6.58
C ASN A 73 -0.08 10.40 5.98
N ASP A 74 -0.27 11.12 4.88
CA ASP A 74 -1.51 11.03 4.10
C ASP A 74 -1.62 9.67 3.43
N ILE A 75 -2.86 9.18 3.23
CA ILE A 75 -3.10 7.91 2.56
C ILE A 75 -3.61 8.19 1.14
N LEU A 76 -2.83 7.76 0.15
CA LEU A 76 -3.14 7.93 -1.26
C LEU A 76 -3.74 6.64 -1.83
N ILE A 77 -4.96 6.73 -2.38
CA ILE A 77 -5.70 5.59 -2.95
C ILE A 77 -5.94 5.84 -4.43
N GLY A 78 -5.54 4.91 -5.28
CA GLY A 78 -5.81 4.98 -6.72
C GLY A 78 -7.27 4.75 -7.02
N ASN A 79 -7.97 5.79 -7.50
CA ASN A 79 -9.41 5.78 -7.73
C ASN A 79 -9.81 5.09 -9.05
N ILE A 80 -8.87 4.82 -9.96
CA ILE A 80 -9.13 4.14 -11.22
C ILE A 80 -8.83 2.64 -11.04
N ARG A 81 -9.78 1.79 -11.45
CA ARG A 81 -9.70 0.33 -11.36
C ARG A 81 -9.38 -0.13 -9.92
N PRO A 82 -10.30 0.06 -8.96
CA PRO A 82 -10.08 -0.26 -7.54
C PRO A 82 -9.60 -1.70 -7.31
N TYR A 83 -9.96 -2.63 -8.20
CA TYR A 83 -9.49 -4.02 -8.16
C TYR A 83 -7.96 -4.19 -8.28
N LEU A 84 -7.23 -3.15 -8.73
CA LEU A 84 -5.76 -3.14 -8.73
C LEU A 84 -5.16 -2.88 -7.34
N ARG A 85 -5.99 -2.49 -6.35
CA ARG A 85 -5.60 -2.32 -4.94
C ARG A 85 -4.40 -1.43 -4.76
N LYS A 86 -4.45 -0.26 -5.38
CA LYS A 86 -3.38 0.74 -5.34
C LYS A 86 -3.59 1.64 -4.14
N VAL A 87 -2.74 1.53 -3.14
CA VAL A 87 -2.73 2.37 -1.96
C VAL A 87 -1.30 2.55 -1.45
N TRP A 88 -1.02 3.75 -0.93
CA TRP A 88 0.29 4.09 -0.38
C TRP A 88 0.13 5.05 0.79
N LEU A 89 0.87 4.81 1.87
CA LEU A 89 1.04 5.73 2.98
C LEU A 89 2.22 6.65 2.64
N ALA A 90 1.98 7.94 2.54
CA ALA A 90 2.98 8.89 2.10
C ALA A 90 4.15 8.98 3.09
N ASP A 91 5.37 8.78 2.62
CA ASP A 91 6.61 8.93 3.36
C ASP A 91 7.25 10.33 3.19
N CYS A 92 6.74 11.10 2.23
CA CYS A 92 7.16 12.47 1.92
C CYS A 92 5.94 13.36 1.64
N GLU A 93 6.17 14.63 1.38
CA GLU A 93 5.20 15.58 0.85
C GLU A 93 5.32 15.70 -0.67
N GLY A 94 4.23 16.12 -1.33
CA GLY A 94 4.25 16.30 -2.78
C GLY A 94 2.90 16.63 -3.37
N GLY A 95 2.69 16.25 -4.63
CA GLY A 95 1.49 16.55 -5.39
C GLY A 95 0.90 15.34 -6.10
N THR A 96 -0.42 15.36 -6.29
CA THR A 96 -1.15 14.31 -6.99
C THR A 96 -2.27 14.87 -7.86
N ASN A 97 -2.84 14.05 -8.73
CA ASN A 97 -3.97 14.42 -9.58
C ASN A 97 -5.32 13.95 -8.99
N GLY A 98 -6.41 14.32 -9.65
CA GLY A 98 -7.77 14.00 -9.21
C GLY A 98 -8.17 12.51 -9.30
N ASP A 99 -7.34 11.66 -9.90
CA ASP A 99 -7.55 10.22 -10.00
C ASP A 99 -6.90 9.45 -8.83
N VAL A 100 -6.25 10.16 -7.93
CA VAL A 100 -5.76 9.64 -6.65
C VAL A 100 -6.54 10.33 -5.53
N LEU A 101 -7.15 9.55 -4.65
CA LEU A 101 -7.82 10.04 -3.45
C LEU A 101 -6.79 10.22 -2.35
N THR A 102 -6.59 11.44 -1.91
CA THR A 102 -5.69 11.75 -0.79
C THR A 102 -6.52 11.90 0.47
N VAL A 103 -6.41 10.96 1.38
CA VAL A 103 -7.11 10.92 2.67
C VAL A 103 -6.21 11.51 3.75
N GLN A 104 -6.68 12.56 4.41
CA GLN A 104 -6.03 13.25 5.51
C GLN A 104 -6.80 13.01 6.80
N ILE A 105 -6.08 12.69 7.88
CA ILE A 105 -6.66 12.42 9.19
C ILE A 105 -6.88 13.73 9.93
N GLU A 106 -8.05 13.89 10.55
CA GLU A 106 -8.42 15.10 11.32
C GLU A 106 -7.61 15.21 12.62
N ASP A 107 -7.44 14.09 13.33
CA ASP A 107 -6.80 14.03 14.65
C ASP A 107 -5.89 12.80 14.73
N THR A 108 -4.59 13.02 14.55
CA THR A 108 -3.58 11.97 14.58
C THR A 108 -3.26 11.42 15.97
N GLU A 109 -3.75 12.07 17.03
CA GLU A 109 -3.65 11.55 18.39
C GLU A 109 -4.67 10.44 18.63
N LYS A 110 -5.86 10.54 17.98
CA LYS A 110 -6.91 9.51 18.05
C LYS A 110 -6.79 8.43 17.00
N VAL A 111 -6.34 8.80 15.79
CA VAL A 111 -6.24 7.88 14.64
C VAL A 111 -4.81 7.86 14.14
N LEU A 112 -4.13 6.75 14.35
CA LEU A 112 -2.77 6.58 13.84
C LEU A 112 -2.79 6.41 12.31
N PRO A 113 -1.98 7.16 11.55
CA PRO A 113 -1.92 7.05 10.09
C PRO A 113 -1.63 5.63 9.59
N GLN A 114 -0.70 4.92 10.22
CA GLN A 114 -0.36 3.54 9.89
C GLN A 114 -1.54 2.59 10.14
N PHE A 115 -2.28 2.79 11.24
CA PHE A 115 -3.46 1.99 11.52
C PHE A 115 -4.55 2.19 10.46
N LEU A 116 -4.89 3.45 10.15
CA LEU A 116 -5.87 3.75 9.11
C LEU A 116 -5.42 3.23 7.74
N TYR A 117 -4.13 3.34 7.41
CA TYR A 117 -3.56 2.75 6.20
C TYR A 117 -3.82 1.24 6.14
N TYR A 118 -3.58 0.49 7.23
CA TYR A 118 -3.87 -0.94 7.25
C TYR A 118 -5.35 -1.24 7.06
N VAL A 119 -6.24 -0.45 7.67
CA VAL A 119 -7.70 -0.59 7.47
C VAL A 119 -8.08 -0.33 6.01
N LEU A 120 -7.59 0.76 5.40
CA LEU A 120 -7.87 1.13 3.99
C LEU A 120 -7.07 0.29 2.98
N SER A 121 -6.12 -0.52 3.42
CA SER A 121 -5.43 -1.52 2.59
C SER A 121 -6.01 -2.93 2.74
N SER A 122 -7.06 -3.09 3.55
CA SER A 122 -7.69 -4.39 3.80
C SER A 122 -8.52 -4.89 2.61
N GLU A 123 -8.71 -6.20 2.54
CA GLU A 123 -9.60 -6.83 1.55
C GLU A 123 -11.03 -6.30 1.68
N LYS A 124 -11.52 -6.10 2.92
CA LYS A 124 -12.86 -5.57 3.21
C LYS A 124 -13.05 -4.19 2.57
N PHE A 125 -12.07 -3.31 2.66
CA PHE A 125 -12.13 -1.99 2.05
C PHE A 125 -12.16 -2.06 0.52
N PHE A 126 -11.28 -2.83 -0.10
CA PHE A 126 -11.25 -2.91 -1.56
C PHE A 126 -12.47 -3.59 -2.16
N LEU A 127 -13.02 -4.61 -1.51
CA LEU A 127 -14.29 -5.21 -1.92
C LEU A 127 -15.44 -4.18 -1.86
N TYR A 128 -15.48 -3.39 -0.79
CA TYR A 128 -16.46 -2.32 -0.65
C TYR A 128 -16.30 -1.25 -1.74
N ASP A 129 -15.08 -0.79 -2.03
CA ASP A 129 -14.80 0.22 -3.06
C ASP A 129 -15.13 -0.32 -4.47
N ILE A 130 -14.80 -1.57 -4.77
CA ILE A 130 -15.16 -2.24 -6.03
C ILE A 130 -16.68 -2.31 -6.20
N GLN A 131 -17.42 -2.71 -5.17
CA GLN A 131 -18.89 -2.81 -5.22
C GLN A 131 -19.57 -1.46 -5.46
N ASN A 132 -18.97 -0.37 -5.00
CA ASN A 132 -19.47 0.99 -5.16
C ASN A 132 -18.89 1.72 -6.38
N SER A 133 -18.02 1.06 -7.16
CA SER A 133 -17.39 1.66 -8.33
C SER A 133 -18.37 1.75 -9.51
N LYS A 134 -18.13 2.74 -10.40
CA LYS A 134 -18.93 2.98 -11.60
C LYS A 134 -18.06 2.96 -12.86
N GLY A 135 -18.65 2.50 -13.95
CA GLY A 135 -17.99 2.42 -15.27
C GLY A 135 -17.58 1.00 -15.65
N ALA A 136 -17.82 0.61 -16.90
CA ALA A 136 -17.57 -0.77 -17.38
C ALA A 136 -16.08 -1.00 -17.73
N LYS A 137 -15.49 -0.13 -18.57
CA LYS A 137 -14.13 -0.32 -19.11
C LYS A 137 -13.03 0.18 -18.17
N MET A 138 -13.28 1.28 -17.47
CA MET A 138 -12.38 1.90 -16.50
C MET A 138 -13.18 2.29 -15.25
N PRO A 139 -13.53 1.31 -14.41
CA PRO A 139 -14.31 1.60 -13.22
C PRO A 139 -13.54 2.57 -12.31
N ARG A 140 -14.29 3.54 -11.77
CA ARG A 140 -13.79 4.49 -10.76
C ARG A 140 -14.54 4.26 -9.46
N GLY A 141 -13.82 4.21 -8.35
CA GLY A 141 -14.37 4.20 -7.03
C GLY A 141 -15.25 5.43 -6.77
N SER A 142 -16.24 5.28 -5.93
CA SER A 142 -17.10 6.39 -5.52
C SER A 142 -16.50 7.13 -4.35
N LYS A 143 -16.08 8.38 -4.55
CA LYS A 143 -15.51 9.25 -3.50
C LYS A 143 -16.43 9.32 -2.27
N ASP A 144 -17.74 9.47 -2.50
CA ASP A 144 -18.72 9.56 -1.41
C ASP A 144 -18.89 8.21 -0.69
N ALA A 145 -18.82 7.10 -1.42
CA ALA A 145 -18.89 5.78 -0.81
C ALA A 145 -17.65 5.51 0.04
N VAL A 146 -16.45 5.82 -0.46
CA VAL A 146 -15.19 5.66 0.31
C VAL A 146 -15.27 6.38 1.65
N MET A 147 -15.79 7.62 1.68
CA MET A 147 -15.94 8.37 2.94
C MET A 147 -17.00 7.80 3.89
N LYS A 148 -17.92 6.98 3.39
CA LYS A 148 -18.94 6.28 4.21
C LYS A 148 -18.46 4.90 4.68
N PHE A 149 -17.27 4.49 4.30
CA PHE A 149 -16.70 3.21 4.75
C PHE A 149 -16.58 3.17 6.27
N GLU A 150 -16.98 2.06 6.88
CA GLU A 150 -16.98 1.85 8.31
C GLU A 150 -15.62 1.38 8.80
N VAL A 151 -14.99 2.20 9.65
CA VAL A 151 -13.68 1.99 10.26
C VAL A 151 -13.85 1.62 11.72
N PRO A 152 -13.47 0.42 12.17
CA PRO A 152 -13.37 0.11 13.59
C PRO A 152 -12.21 0.91 14.17
N LEU A 153 -12.48 1.70 15.20
CA LEU A 153 -11.49 2.60 15.79
C LEU A 153 -11.29 2.26 17.28
N PRO A 154 -10.38 1.36 17.62
CA PRO A 154 -10.01 1.11 19.00
C PRO A 154 -9.16 2.25 19.57
N PRO A 155 -8.93 2.31 20.91
CA PRO A 155 -8.02 3.26 21.52
C PRO A 155 -6.60 3.22 20.91
N PRO A 156 -5.84 4.34 20.94
CA PRO A 156 -4.53 4.44 20.30
C PRO A 156 -3.51 3.38 20.75
N GLU A 157 -3.60 2.89 22.00
CA GLU A 157 -2.76 1.82 22.50
C GLU A 157 -2.97 0.50 21.73
N VAL A 158 -4.22 0.16 21.48
CA VAL A 158 -4.61 -1.02 20.67
C VAL A 158 -4.18 -0.84 19.22
N GLN A 159 -4.39 0.37 18.65
CA GLN A 159 -3.95 0.68 17.28
C GLN A 159 -2.44 0.48 17.15
N ARG A 160 -1.62 1.01 18.09
CA ARG A 160 -0.15 0.85 18.09
C ARG A 160 0.26 -0.62 18.12
N GLU A 161 -0.39 -1.44 18.94
CA GLU A 161 -0.06 -2.86 19.00
C GLU A 161 -0.43 -3.60 17.71
N ILE A 162 -1.58 -3.27 17.10
CA ILE A 162 -1.98 -3.81 15.79
C ILE A 162 -0.94 -3.43 14.73
N VAL A 163 -0.56 -2.15 14.65
CA VAL A 163 0.45 -1.66 13.71
C VAL A 163 1.77 -2.41 13.91
N ARG A 164 2.27 -2.50 15.15
CA ARG A 164 3.51 -3.21 15.48
C ARG A 164 3.50 -4.67 14.98
N MET A 165 2.38 -5.37 15.19
CA MET A 165 2.25 -6.75 14.73
C MET A 165 2.24 -6.85 13.20
N LEU A 166 1.48 -5.99 12.53
CA LEU A 166 1.37 -5.99 11.06
C LEU A 166 2.69 -5.59 10.39
N ASP A 167 3.40 -4.61 10.95
CA ASP A 167 4.74 -4.22 10.48
C ASP A 167 5.72 -5.40 10.59
N SER A 168 5.76 -6.08 11.74
CA SER A 168 6.61 -7.25 11.94
C SER A 168 6.31 -8.40 10.96
N TYR A 169 5.03 -8.65 10.66
CA TYR A 169 4.67 -9.64 9.62
C TYR A 169 5.09 -9.19 8.23
N THR A 170 4.92 -7.90 7.91
CA THR A 170 5.31 -7.35 6.61
C THR A 170 6.82 -7.45 6.39
N GLU A 171 7.62 -7.09 7.40
CA GLU A 171 9.08 -7.23 7.38
C GLU A 171 9.51 -8.69 7.19
N SER A 172 8.86 -9.61 7.90
CA SER A 172 9.13 -11.05 7.78
C SER A 172 8.83 -11.57 6.37
N VAL A 173 7.70 -11.14 5.77
CA VAL A 173 7.33 -11.52 4.40
C VAL A 173 8.35 -10.98 3.38
N VAL A 174 8.78 -9.72 3.52
CA VAL A 174 9.77 -9.11 2.64
C VAL A 174 11.11 -9.86 2.71
N GLU A 175 11.57 -10.20 3.92
CA GLU A 175 12.81 -10.96 4.10
C GLU A 175 12.73 -12.36 3.50
N LEU A 176 11.61 -13.07 3.70
CA LEU A 176 11.39 -14.38 3.09
C LEU A 176 11.37 -14.30 1.55
N GLN A 177 10.74 -13.30 0.97
CA GLN A 177 10.73 -13.08 -0.48
C GLN A 177 12.15 -12.82 -1.03
N ARG A 178 12.95 -12.03 -0.30
CA ARG A 178 14.35 -11.78 -0.66
C ARG A 178 15.17 -13.07 -0.66
N GLN A 179 15.04 -13.90 0.38
CA GLN A 179 15.73 -15.18 0.49
C GLN A 179 15.31 -16.14 -0.61
N LEU A 180 14.01 -16.25 -0.87
CA LEU A 180 13.49 -17.13 -1.94
C LEU A 180 13.98 -16.71 -3.33
N THR A 181 14.03 -15.40 -3.60
CA THR A 181 14.55 -14.87 -4.87
C THR A 181 16.04 -15.16 -5.05
N ALA A 182 16.84 -15.02 -3.99
CA ALA A 182 18.25 -15.36 -4.02
C ALA A 182 18.47 -16.87 -4.26
N GLU A 183 17.72 -17.72 -3.57
CA GLU A 183 17.77 -19.18 -3.76
C GLU A 183 17.38 -19.57 -5.20
N LEU A 184 16.28 -19.01 -5.72
CA LEU A 184 15.83 -19.27 -7.09
C LEU A 184 16.92 -18.90 -8.11
N THR A 185 17.55 -17.74 -7.95
CA THR A 185 18.64 -17.28 -8.81
C THR A 185 19.83 -18.22 -8.74
N ALA A 186 20.22 -18.68 -7.56
CA ALA A 186 21.31 -19.64 -7.37
C ALA A 186 20.99 -20.99 -8.04
N ARG A 187 19.77 -21.50 -7.90
CA ARG A 187 19.31 -22.75 -8.53
C ARG A 187 19.28 -22.65 -10.05
N GLN A 188 18.85 -21.52 -10.62
CA GLN A 188 18.90 -21.30 -12.06
C GLN A 188 20.32 -21.35 -12.61
N LYS A 189 21.27 -20.66 -11.95
CA LYS A 189 22.70 -20.71 -12.33
C LYS A 189 23.26 -22.13 -12.24
N GLN A 190 22.91 -22.87 -11.18
CA GLN A 190 23.32 -24.26 -11.01
C GLN A 190 22.75 -25.14 -12.14
N TYR A 191 21.46 -24.99 -12.47
CA TYR A 191 20.83 -25.70 -13.57
C TYR A 191 21.51 -25.42 -14.91
N GLU A 192 21.76 -24.16 -15.25
CA GLU A 192 22.43 -23.74 -16.48
C GLU A 192 23.83 -24.36 -16.56
N PHE A 193 24.61 -24.29 -15.50
CA PHE A 193 25.94 -24.89 -15.43
C PHE A 193 25.92 -26.40 -15.70
N TYR A 194 25.05 -27.14 -15.02
CA TYR A 194 24.99 -28.60 -15.22
C TYR A 194 24.37 -28.96 -16.56
N ARG A 195 23.35 -28.23 -17.04
CA ARG A 195 22.79 -28.43 -18.37
C ARG A 195 23.89 -28.32 -19.45
N ASP A 196 24.62 -27.22 -19.41
CA ASP A 196 25.65 -26.98 -20.42
C ASP A 196 26.77 -28.01 -20.32
N LYS A 197 27.23 -28.34 -19.12
CA LYS A 197 28.22 -29.38 -18.88
C LYS A 197 27.79 -30.77 -19.37
N LEU A 198 26.53 -31.14 -19.14
CA LEU A 198 26.02 -32.46 -19.59
C LEU A 198 25.79 -32.49 -21.09
N LEU A 199 25.36 -31.38 -21.70
CA LEU A 199 25.11 -31.34 -23.16
C LEU A 199 26.40 -31.21 -24.00
N THR A 200 27.51 -30.77 -23.44
CA THR A 200 28.81 -30.79 -24.13
C THR A 200 29.42 -32.17 -24.17
N PHE A 201 28.91 -33.14 -23.40
CA PHE A 201 29.43 -34.51 -23.29
C PHE A 201 30.91 -34.59 -22.88
N ASP A 202 31.49 -33.53 -22.36
CA ASP A 202 32.90 -33.51 -21.96
C ASP A 202 33.21 -34.47 -20.80
N VAL A 203 32.18 -34.83 -20.01
CA VAL A 203 32.31 -35.82 -18.93
C VAL A 203 32.49 -37.24 -19.46
N LEU A 204 32.08 -37.52 -20.70
CA LEU A 204 32.17 -38.85 -21.33
C LEU A 204 33.45 -39.03 -22.11
N ARG A 205 34.28 -38.00 -22.32
CA ARG A 205 35.57 -38.06 -23.00
C ARG A 205 36.75 -38.35 -22.09
N GLY A 206 36.54 -38.45 -20.79
CA GLY A 206 37.60 -38.69 -19.78
C GLY A 206 37.77 -40.16 -19.42
N GLY A 207 37.90 -41.04 -20.39
CA GLY A 207 38.11 -42.47 -20.15
C GLY A 207 38.87 -43.17 -21.25
N ASP A 208 40.00 -42.56 -21.69
CA ASP A 208 41.04 -43.30 -22.45
C ASP A 208 42.39 -42.61 -22.23
N ASN A 209 43.11 -43.10 -21.21
CA ASN A 209 44.58 -43.21 -21.15
C ASN A 209 44.95 -44.17 -20.03
#